data_5fbe4a7347b015cefbfe6484c68a5b8b
#
_entry.id   5fbe4a7347b015cefbfe6484c68a5b8b
#
_cell.length_a   1.000
_cell.length_b   1.000
_cell.length_c   1.000
_cell.angle_alpha   90.00
_cell.angle_beta   90.00
_cell.angle_gamma   90.00
#
_symmetry.space_group_name_H-M   'P 1'
#
loop_
_entity.id
_entity.type
_entity.pdbx_description
1 polymer ?
#
loop_
_entity_poly.entity_id
_entity_poly.type
_entity_poly.pdbx_seq_one_letter_code
_entity_poly.pdbx_strand_id
1 'polypeptide(L)'
;RGIVTDTETPAPVETPIEPAAPTFSDLGLSEPVLKALRDVGYETPSAIQAATIPALLSGRDVVGLAQTGTGKTAAFALPVLSRLDVSQKTPQALVLAPTRELALQVCEAFEKYASHLKGVHVLPIYGGQGYGVQLSALRRGVHVVVGTPGRIMDHLAKGTLDLSELKYLVLDEADEMLKMGFAEDVETILADTPADKQVALFSATMPAQIRRISGKYLNDPEEIIVKNKTTTSVNTTQRYLLVSYPQKVDALTRILEVENFEGMIIFVRTKNETETLAEKLRARGYSAAAINGDIAQVQRERTVGQLKSGKLD
;
A
#
# COMPACT_ATOMS: atom_id res chain seq x y z
N ARG A 1 -16.83 78.18 11.54
CA ARG A 1 -17.60 76.95 11.66
C ARG A 1 -16.73 75.84 11.10
N GLY A 2 -16.02 75.16 12.00
CA GLY A 2 -15.19 74.02 11.67
C GLY A 2 -16.00 72.74 11.65
N ILE A 3 -15.77 71.90 10.64
CA ILE A 3 -16.29 70.56 10.56
C ILE A 3 -15.16 69.68 11.06
N VAL A 4 -15.38 69.00 12.19
CA VAL A 4 -14.51 67.93 12.72
C VAL A 4 -14.98 66.65 12.06
N THR A 5 -14.16 66.06 11.23
CA THR A 5 -14.37 64.72 10.72
C THR A 5 -13.64 63.72 11.63
N ASP A 6 -14.39 62.99 12.45
CA ASP A 6 -13.91 61.82 13.17
C ASP A 6 -13.58 60.73 12.15
N THR A 7 -12.31 60.44 12.00
CA THR A 7 -11.84 59.23 11.33
C THR A 7 -11.72 58.14 12.37
N GLU A 8 -12.78 57.31 12.49
CA GLU A 8 -12.68 56.03 13.19
C GLU A 8 -11.70 55.13 12.42
N THR A 9 -10.62 54.80 13.09
CA THR A 9 -9.70 53.73 12.64
C THR A 9 -10.41 52.38 12.81
N PRO A 10 -10.61 51.58 11.77
CA PRO A 10 -11.23 50.25 11.94
C PRO A 10 -10.32 49.37 12.80
N ALA A 11 -10.94 48.73 13.79
CA ALA A 11 -10.28 47.74 14.61
C ALA A 11 -9.67 46.61 13.76
N PRO A 12 -8.52 46.02 14.15
CA PRO A 12 -7.93 44.91 13.39
C PRO A 12 -8.91 43.75 13.37
N VAL A 13 -9.25 43.30 12.16
CA VAL A 13 -10.01 42.07 11.96
C VAL A 13 -9.10 40.91 12.38
N GLU A 14 -9.36 40.33 13.53
CA GLU A 14 -8.73 39.07 13.90
C GLU A 14 -9.13 38.01 12.86
N THR A 15 -8.21 37.64 11.99
CA THR A 15 -8.34 36.46 11.15
C THR A 15 -8.44 35.25 12.08
N PRO A 16 -9.48 34.41 11.96
CA PRO A 16 -9.55 33.20 12.73
C PRO A 16 -8.28 32.40 12.48
N ILE A 17 -7.52 32.11 13.52
CA ILE A 17 -6.37 31.21 13.46
C ILE A 17 -6.98 29.82 13.17
N GLU A 18 -6.87 29.35 11.93
CA GLU A 18 -7.19 27.97 11.63
C GLU A 18 -6.30 27.08 12.52
N PRO A 19 -6.87 26.06 13.18
CA PRO A 19 -6.07 25.14 13.99
C PRO A 19 -4.99 24.53 13.10
N ALA A 20 -3.74 24.57 13.59
CA ALA A 20 -2.61 23.98 12.87
C ALA A 20 -2.91 22.52 12.52
N ALA A 21 -2.57 22.11 11.28
CA ALA A 21 -2.72 20.72 10.85
C ALA A 21 -1.98 19.77 11.80
N PRO A 22 -2.55 18.58 12.15
CA PRO A 22 -1.90 17.66 13.07
C PRO A 22 -0.57 17.16 12.50
N THR A 23 0.40 16.96 13.39
CA THR A 23 1.66 16.27 13.07
C THR A 23 1.54 14.80 13.47
N PHE A 24 2.45 13.93 13.01
CA PHE A 24 2.47 12.54 13.48
C PHE A 24 2.64 12.41 14.99
N SER A 25 3.36 13.35 15.62
CA SER A 25 3.54 13.38 17.08
C SER A 25 2.23 13.57 17.84
N ASP A 26 1.21 14.14 17.21
CA ASP A 26 -0.12 14.38 17.82
C ASP A 26 -1.05 13.17 17.76
N LEU A 27 -0.68 12.11 17.03
CA LEU A 27 -1.57 10.98 16.72
C LEU A 27 -1.52 9.83 17.72
N GLY A 28 -0.59 9.85 18.68
CA GLY A 28 -0.49 8.82 19.72
C GLY A 28 0.41 7.63 19.37
N LEU A 29 1.23 7.74 18.33
CA LEU A 29 2.21 6.72 17.95
C LEU A 29 3.32 6.58 18.99
N SER A 30 3.91 5.37 19.11
CA SER A 30 5.02 5.12 20.01
C SER A 30 6.29 5.87 19.60
N GLU A 31 7.16 6.17 20.55
CA GLU A 31 8.40 6.92 20.28
C GLU A 31 9.34 6.24 19.26
N PRO A 32 9.56 4.91 19.28
CA PRO A 32 10.38 4.25 18.26
C PRO A 32 9.82 4.43 16.86
N VAL A 33 8.50 4.42 16.68
CA VAL A 33 7.83 4.64 15.40
C VAL A 33 7.97 6.10 14.96
N LEU A 34 7.77 7.05 15.85
CA LEU A 34 7.98 8.47 15.59
C LEU A 34 9.43 8.77 15.17
N LYS A 35 10.40 8.13 15.80
CA LYS A 35 11.81 8.26 15.44
C LYS A 35 12.09 7.76 14.02
N ALA A 36 11.51 6.63 13.64
CA ALA A 36 11.61 6.12 12.27
C ALA A 36 11.00 7.09 11.25
N LEU A 37 9.88 7.72 11.57
CA LEU A 37 9.25 8.74 10.72
C LEU A 37 10.13 9.98 10.54
N ARG A 38 10.79 10.42 11.60
CA ARG A 38 11.75 11.54 11.52
C ARG A 38 12.93 11.19 10.62
N ASP A 39 13.46 9.98 10.71
CA ASP A 39 14.58 9.51 9.88
C ASP A 39 14.24 9.53 8.37
N VAL A 40 12.99 9.26 8.00
CA VAL A 40 12.53 9.33 6.60
C VAL A 40 11.99 10.69 6.20
N GLY A 41 11.96 11.66 7.11
CA GLY A 41 11.52 13.03 6.84
C GLY A 41 10.00 13.20 6.75
N TYR A 42 9.22 12.32 7.36
CA TYR A 42 7.76 12.42 7.42
C TYR A 42 7.33 13.21 8.66
N GLU A 43 6.79 14.38 8.47
CA GLU A 43 6.36 15.27 9.56
C GLU A 43 4.84 15.42 9.62
N THR A 44 4.19 15.59 8.46
CA THR A 44 2.76 15.86 8.36
C THR A 44 2.04 14.64 7.79
N PRO A 45 1.03 14.10 8.49
CA PRO A 45 0.24 13.00 7.98
C PRO A 45 -0.66 13.43 6.80
N SER A 46 -0.87 12.51 5.86
CA SER A 46 -1.91 12.67 4.84
C SER A 46 -3.31 12.57 5.47
N ALA A 47 -4.35 12.93 4.71
CA ALA A 47 -5.73 12.87 5.18
C ALA A 47 -6.14 11.47 5.67
N ILE A 48 -5.79 10.40 4.93
CA ILE A 48 -6.06 9.02 5.33
C ILE A 48 -5.32 8.63 6.60
N GLN A 49 -4.07 9.06 6.75
CA GLN A 49 -3.25 8.78 7.92
C GLN A 49 -3.80 9.50 9.17
N ALA A 50 -4.09 10.78 9.07
CA ALA A 50 -4.60 11.57 10.18
C ALA A 50 -5.93 11.06 10.74
N ALA A 51 -6.80 10.54 9.88
CA ALA A 51 -8.10 9.97 10.27
C ALA A 51 -7.98 8.52 10.76
N THR A 52 -7.16 7.70 10.12
CA THR A 52 -7.08 6.26 10.36
C THR A 52 -6.25 5.90 11.59
N ILE A 53 -5.09 6.56 11.76
CA ILE A 53 -4.15 6.23 12.85
C ILE A 53 -4.80 6.33 14.23
N PRO A 54 -5.49 7.43 14.60
CA PRO A 54 -6.14 7.50 15.90
C PRO A 54 -7.24 6.45 16.11
N ALA A 55 -8.03 6.15 15.07
CA ALA A 55 -9.08 5.13 15.12
C ALA A 55 -8.50 3.74 15.39
N LEU A 56 -7.44 3.36 14.67
CA LEU A 56 -6.76 2.07 14.87
C LEU A 56 -6.05 1.99 16.23
N LEU A 57 -5.43 3.07 16.70
CA LEU A 57 -4.81 3.10 18.04
C LEU A 57 -5.84 2.98 19.17
N SER A 58 -7.07 3.44 18.95
CA SER A 58 -8.17 3.29 19.91
C SER A 58 -8.80 1.89 19.92
N GLY A 59 -8.39 1.00 19.02
CA GLY A 59 -8.90 -0.37 18.92
C GLY A 59 -10.11 -0.53 18.01
N ARG A 60 -10.52 0.50 17.28
CA ARG A 60 -11.67 0.43 16.35
C ARG A 60 -11.32 -0.26 15.04
N ASP A 61 -12.27 -0.99 14.48
CA ASP A 61 -12.21 -1.43 13.10
C ASP A 61 -12.39 -0.23 12.16
N VAL A 62 -11.79 -0.30 10.98
CA VAL A 62 -11.78 0.79 10.01
C VAL A 62 -12.09 0.27 8.61
N VAL A 63 -12.94 1.01 7.90
CA VAL A 63 -13.08 0.90 6.44
C VAL A 63 -12.57 2.18 5.82
N GLY A 64 -11.46 2.10 5.10
CA GLY A 64 -10.84 3.23 4.43
C GLY A 64 -11.07 3.19 2.92
N LEU A 65 -11.79 4.18 2.39
CA LEU A 65 -11.92 4.39 0.96
C LEU A 65 -10.85 5.36 0.51
N ALA A 66 -9.79 4.82 -0.07
CA ALA A 66 -8.64 5.58 -0.54
C ALA A 66 -7.99 4.90 -1.74
N GLN A 67 -7.57 5.70 -2.69
CA GLN A 67 -6.82 5.24 -3.85
C GLN A 67 -5.35 4.98 -3.53
N THR A 68 -4.65 4.28 -4.42
CA THR A 68 -3.21 4.09 -4.38
C THR A 68 -2.49 5.45 -4.34
N GLY A 69 -1.39 5.55 -3.57
CA GLY A 69 -0.59 6.78 -3.45
C GLY A 69 -1.10 7.79 -2.43
N THR A 70 -2.09 7.44 -1.59
CA THR A 70 -2.62 8.31 -0.53
C THR A 70 -1.91 8.16 0.82
N GLY A 71 -0.92 7.26 0.91
CA GLY A 71 -0.23 6.97 2.16
C GLY A 71 -0.92 5.96 3.06
N LYS A 72 -1.85 5.15 2.52
CA LYS A 72 -2.61 4.15 3.29
C LYS A 72 -1.76 3.09 3.97
N THR A 73 -0.60 2.72 3.40
CA THR A 73 0.29 1.73 4.03
C THR A 73 0.77 2.20 5.40
N ALA A 74 1.24 3.42 5.52
CA ALA A 74 1.59 4.01 6.81
C ALA A 74 0.38 4.14 7.74
N ALA A 75 -0.81 4.39 7.19
CA ALA A 75 -2.03 4.53 7.96
C ALA A 75 -2.36 3.27 8.80
N PHE A 76 -2.07 2.07 8.31
CA PHE A 76 -2.22 0.84 9.10
C PHE A 76 -0.90 0.33 9.71
N ALA A 77 0.24 0.48 9.04
CA ALA A 77 1.51 -0.05 9.54
C ALA A 77 1.97 0.65 10.83
N LEU A 78 1.84 1.97 10.91
CA LEU A 78 2.29 2.74 12.07
C LEU A 78 1.53 2.40 13.36
N PRO A 79 0.19 2.30 13.36
CA PRO A 79 -0.55 1.86 14.55
C PRO A 79 -0.24 0.42 14.96
N VAL A 80 -0.14 -0.50 14.01
CA VAL A 80 0.22 -1.91 14.29
C VAL A 80 1.57 -1.99 14.98
N LEU A 81 2.59 -1.33 14.43
CA LEU A 81 3.94 -1.31 15.00
C LEU A 81 3.98 -0.65 16.38
N SER A 82 3.20 0.40 16.60
CA SER A 82 3.13 1.09 17.91
C SER A 82 2.56 0.21 19.00
N ARG A 83 1.71 -0.76 18.67
CA ARG A 83 1.03 -1.66 19.62
C ARG A 83 1.62 -3.08 19.63
N LEU A 84 2.67 -3.34 18.86
CA LEU A 84 3.25 -4.66 18.73
C LEU A 84 3.95 -5.09 20.02
N ASP A 85 3.71 -6.34 20.43
CA ASP A 85 4.45 -6.99 21.51
C ASP A 85 5.57 -7.85 20.91
N VAL A 86 6.81 -7.37 21.02
CA VAL A 86 7.98 -8.05 20.46
C VAL A 86 8.25 -9.42 21.11
N SER A 87 7.76 -9.65 22.33
CA SER A 87 7.92 -10.92 23.04
C SER A 87 7.06 -12.06 22.48
N GLN A 88 5.92 -11.73 21.86
CA GLN A 88 5.07 -12.71 21.18
C GLN A 88 5.61 -12.99 19.78
N LYS A 89 6.17 -14.17 19.56
CA LYS A 89 6.83 -14.56 18.30
C LYS A 89 5.92 -15.28 17.32
N THR A 90 4.66 -15.48 17.65
CA THR A 90 3.61 -15.88 16.71
C THR A 90 3.07 -14.66 16.00
N PRO A 91 2.56 -14.77 14.77
CA PRO A 91 2.03 -13.63 14.04
C PRO A 91 0.96 -12.86 14.81
N GLN A 92 1.17 -11.56 14.99
CA GLN A 92 0.23 -10.65 15.63
C GLN A 92 -0.56 -9.85 14.62
N ALA A 93 0.04 -9.59 13.45
CA ALA A 93 -0.59 -8.89 12.36
C ALA A 93 -0.49 -9.69 11.06
N LEU A 94 -1.56 -9.70 10.31
CA LEU A 94 -1.63 -10.23 8.95
C LEU A 94 -2.15 -9.14 8.03
N VAL A 95 -1.41 -8.86 6.97
CA VAL A 95 -1.85 -8.00 5.87
C VAL A 95 -2.06 -8.86 4.64
N LEU A 96 -3.27 -8.86 4.09
CA LEU A 96 -3.57 -9.50 2.81
C LEU A 96 -3.46 -8.48 1.69
N ALA A 97 -2.74 -8.81 0.65
CA ALA A 97 -2.51 -8.00 -0.53
C ALA A 97 -2.81 -8.80 -1.80
N PRO A 98 -3.32 -8.15 -2.88
CA PRO A 98 -3.73 -8.86 -4.10
C PRO A 98 -2.58 -9.42 -4.91
N THR A 99 -1.40 -8.82 -4.81
CA THR A 99 -0.23 -9.17 -5.63
C THR A 99 1.03 -9.37 -4.79
N ARG A 100 1.94 -10.13 -5.34
CA ARG A 100 3.28 -10.38 -4.76
C ARG A 100 4.08 -9.09 -4.62
N GLU A 101 4.01 -8.25 -5.63
CA GLU A 101 4.70 -6.95 -5.69
C GLU A 101 4.20 -6.01 -4.58
N LEU A 102 2.89 -5.93 -4.37
CA LEU A 102 2.32 -5.13 -3.29
C LEU A 102 2.69 -5.71 -1.91
N ALA A 103 2.65 -7.03 -1.75
CA ALA A 103 3.08 -7.67 -0.49
C ALA A 103 4.52 -7.30 -0.14
N LEU A 104 5.43 -7.32 -1.11
CA LEU A 104 6.82 -6.91 -0.90
C LEU A 104 6.94 -5.43 -0.55
N GLN A 105 6.22 -4.55 -1.23
CA GLN A 105 6.21 -3.11 -0.92
C GLN A 105 5.70 -2.83 0.50
N VAL A 106 4.67 -3.53 0.94
CA VAL A 106 4.14 -3.40 2.30
C VAL A 106 5.15 -3.90 3.33
N CYS A 107 5.81 -5.04 3.08
CA CYS A 107 6.91 -5.53 3.93
C CYS A 107 8.05 -4.52 4.07
N GLU A 108 8.51 -3.95 2.96
CA GLU A 108 9.56 -2.92 2.96
C GLU A 108 9.15 -1.71 3.80
N ALA A 109 7.89 -1.29 3.70
CA ALA A 109 7.36 -0.20 4.51
C ALA A 109 7.34 -0.53 6.00
N PHE A 110 6.88 -1.72 6.39
CA PHE A 110 6.92 -2.17 7.78
C PHE A 110 8.36 -2.21 8.33
N GLU A 111 9.30 -2.76 7.59
CA GLU A 111 10.71 -2.81 7.99
C GLU A 111 11.30 -1.41 8.19
N LYS A 112 11.00 -0.50 7.29
CA LYS A 112 11.43 0.91 7.37
C LYS A 112 10.88 1.60 8.62
N TYR A 113 9.60 1.43 8.91
CA TYR A 113 8.96 2.04 10.08
C TYR A 113 9.33 1.33 11.39
N ALA A 114 9.78 0.08 11.33
CA ALA A 114 10.24 -0.70 12.47
C ALA A 114 11.74 -0.56 12.75
N SER A 115 12.46 0.33 12.07
CA SER A 115 13.93 0.46 12.15
C SER A 115 14.45 0.71 13.58
N HIS A 116 13.65 1.29 14.46
CA HIS A 116 13.97 1.52 15.87
C HIS A 116 13.25 0.56 16.85
N LEU A 117 12.55 -0.45 16.31
CA LEU A 117 11.95 -1.54 17.06
C LEU A 117 12.84 -2.78 16.96
N LYS A 118 13.64 -3.05 17.98
CA LYS A 118 14.55 -4.20 17.96
C LYS A 118 13.79 -5.52 18.01
N GLY A 119 14.18 -6.46 17.15
CA GLY A 119 13.67 -7.82 17.17
C GLY A 119 12.35 -8.05 16.46
N VAL A 120 11.80 -7.06 15.79
CA VAL A 120 10.59 -7.22 14.95
C VAL A 120 10.94 -7.93 13.65
N HIS A 121 10.20 -9.00 13.36
CA HIS A 121 10.32 -9.77 12.12
C HIS A 121 9.07 -9.63 11.28
N VAL A 122 9.24 -9.22 10.02
CA VAL A 122 8.20 -9.09 9.01
C VAL A 122 8.46 -10.10 7.91
N LEU A 123 7.48 -10.91 7.54
CA LEU A 123 7.63 -11.96 6.53
C LEU A 123 6.65 -11.78 5.38
N PRO A 124 7.11 -11.67 4.13
CA PRO A 124 6.26 -11.79 2.97
C PRO A 124 5.97 -13.26 2.66
N ILE A 125 4.69 -13.58 2.43
CA ILE A 125 4.23 -14.92 2.03
C ILE A 125 3.45 -14.82 0.72
N TYR A 126 4.02 -15.33 -0.36
CA TYR A 126 3.40 -15.26 -1.69
C TYR A 126 3.74 -16.50 -2.53
N GLY A 127 2.92 -16.77 -3.52
CA GLY A 127 3.12 -17.88 -4.47
C GLY A 127 4.29 -17.62 -5.42
N GLY A 128 4.93 -18.70 -5.86
CA GLY A 128 6.09 -18.64 -6.76
C GLY A 128 7.45 -18.54 -6.06
N GLN A 129 7.48 -18.25 -4.76
CA GLN A 129 8.67 -18.38 -3.93
C GLN A 129 8.80 -19.83 -3.41
N GLY A 130 10.03 -20.30 -3.23
CA GLY A 130 10.30 -21.60 -2.61
C GLY A 130 9.69 -21.70 -1.21
N TYR A 131 8.99 -22.80 -0.96
CA TYR A 131 8.28 -23.04 0.29
C TYR A 131 9.21 -23.07 1.51
N GLY A 132 10.41 -23.64 1.33
CA GLY A 132 11.42 -23.76 2.39
C GLY A 132 11.86 -22.45 3.01
N VAL A 133 11.93 -21.37 2.22
CA VAL A 133 12.28 -20.04 2.72
C VAL A 133 11.21 -19.53 3.69
N GLN A 134 9.95 -19.68 3.34
CA GLN A 134 8.82 -19.28 4.17
C GLN A 134 8.73 -20.13 5.45
N LEU A 135 8.89 -21.45 5.35
CA LEU A 135 8.89 -22.36 6.49
C LEU A 135 10.01 -22.04 7.49
N SER A 136 11.22 -21.81 6.99
CA SER A 136 12.36 -21.46 7.84
C SER A 136 12.12 -20.17 8.64
N ALA A 137 11.58 -19.15 7.98
CA ALA A 137 11.25 -17.88 8.64
C ALA A 137 10.14 -18.04 9.68
N LEU A 138 9.07 -18.77 9.36
CA LEU A 138 7.96 -19.03 10.29
C LEU A 138 8.43 -19.79 11.55
N ARG A 139 9.34 -20.76 11.41
CA ARG A 139 9.90 -21.50 12.56
C ARG A 139 10.73 -20.60 13.49
N ARG A 140 11.40 -19.59 12.96
CA ARG A 140 12.20 -18.65 13.79
C ARG A 140 11.36 -17.65 14.55
N GLY A 141 10.11 -17.49 14.19
CA GLY A 141 9.18 -16.53 14.76
C GLY A 141 9.03 -15.29 13.90
N VAL A 142 7.79 -14.87 13.74
CA VAL A 142 7.39 -13.73 12.89
C VAL A 142 6.30 -12.94 13.61
N HIS A 143 6.41 -11.62 13.62
CA HIS A 143 5.43 -10.73 14.25
C HIS A 143 4.37 -10.25 13.26
N VAL A 144 4.78 -9.96 12.04
CA VAL A 144 3.92 -9.44 10.97
C VAL A 144 4.09 -10.31 9.73
N VAL A 145 2.98 -10.81 9.21
CA VAL A 145 2.93 -11.53 7.94
C VAL A 145 2.22 -10.65 6.92
N VAL A 146 2.80 -10.49 5.75
CA VAL A 146 2.18 -9.82 4.61
C VAL A 146 2.10 -10.82 3.47
N GLY A 147 0.92 -11.15 3.01
CA GLY A 147 0.79 -12.22 2.05
C GLY A 147 -0.33 -12.07 1.03
N THR A 148 -0.22 -12.86 -0.02
CA THR A 148 -1.30 -13.07 -0.99
C THR A 148 -2.23 -14.19 -0.49
N PRO A 149 -3.54 -14.07 -0.70
CA PRO A 149 -4.53 -14.97 -0.07
C PRO A 149 -4.28 -16.46 -0.35
N GLY A 150 -3.97 -16.82 -1.59
CA GLY A 150 -3.78 -18.23 -1.96
C GLY A 150 -2.63 -18.92 -1.21
N ARG A 151 -1.47 -18.28 -1.09
CA ARG A 151 -0.33 -18.87 -0.36
C ARG A 151 -0.55 -18.85 1.16
N ILE A 152 -1.25 -17.87 1.70
CA ILE A 152 -1.70 -17.89 3.10
C ILE A 152 -2.59 -19.09 3.36
N MET A 153 -3.57 -19.36 2.48
CA MET A 153 -4.44 -20.52 2.59
C MET A 153 -3.66 -21.84 2.55
N ASP A 154 -2.65 -21.96 1.68
CA ASP A 154 -1.76 -23.14 1.63
C ASP A 154 -1.07 -23.41 2.97
N HIS A 155 -0.51 -22.36 3.58
CA HIS A 155 0.15 -22.49 4.88
C HIS A 155 -0.83 -22.85 6.01
N LEU A 156 -2.04 -22.27 5.97
CA LEU A 156 -3.08 -22.60 6.95
C LEU A 156 -3.53 -24.06 6.82
N ALA A 157 -3.75 -24.56 5.59
CA ALA A 157 -4.12 -25.95 5.32
C ALA A 157 -3.04 -26.95 5.77
N LYS A 158 -1.78 -26.58 5.68
CA LYS A 158 -0.63 -27.41 6.10
C LYS A 158 -0.29 -27.26 7.58
N GLY A 159 -0.95 -26.37 8.31
CA GLY A 159 -0.64 -26.07 9.71
C GLY A 159 0.71 -25.43 9.96
N THR A 160 1.32 -24.82 8.93
CA THR A 160 2.63 -24.16 9.01
C THR A 160 2.57 -22.69 9.38
N LEU A 161 1.39 -22.11 9.34
CA LEU A 161 1.10 -20.74 9.78
C LEU A 161 0.04 -20.79 10.88
N ASP A 162 0.40 -20.35 12.08
CA ASP A 162 -0.49 -20.29 13.23
C ASP A 162 -0.98 -18.86 13.43
N LEU A 163 -2.24 -18.59 13.15
CA LEU A 163 -2.90 -17.30 13.31
C LEU A 163 -3.81 -17.26 14.56
N SER A 164 -3.69 -18.24 15.47
CA SER A 164 -4.55 -18.32 16.66
C SER A 164 -4.39 -17.15 17.64
N GLU A 165 -3.26 -16.45 17.60
CA GLU A 165 -2.96 -15.29 18.44
C GLU A 165 -2.95 -13.97 17.66
N LEU A 166 -3.57 -13.95 16.47
CA LEU A 166 -3.64 -12.76 15.60
C LEU A 166 -4.46 -11.65 16.28
N LYS A 167 -3.91 -10.45 16.32
CA LYS A 167 -4.55 -9.27 16.91
C LYS A 167 -5.04 -8.28 15.85
N TYR A 168 -4.36 -8.25 14.68
CA TYR A 168 -4.62 -7.28 13.62
C TYR A 168 -4.72 -8.00 12.28
N LEU A 169 -5.78 -7.74 11.54
CA LEU A 169 -5.95 -8.21 10.17
C LEU A 169 -6.25 -7.02 9.26
N VAL A 170 -5.42 -6.82 8.25
CA VAL A 170 -5.57 -5.74 7.27
C VAL A 170 -5.84 -6.33 5.90
N LEU A 171 -6.88 -5.84 5.24
CA LEU A 171 -7.15 -6.11 3.83
C LEU A 171 -6.72 -4.88 3.03
N ASP A 172 -5.64 -4.99 2.28
CA ASP A 172 -5.15 -3.92 1.43
C ASP A 172 -5.58 -4.15 -0.02
N GLU A 173 -6.12 -3.12 -0.66
CA GLU A 173 -6.73 -3.23 -1.98
C GLU A 173 -7.77 -4.35 -2.08
N ALA A 174 -8.73 -4.33 -1.17
CA ALA A 174 -9.76 -5.38 -1.04
C ALA A 174 -10.56 -5.59 -2.32
N ASP A 175 -10.93 -4.54 -3.03
CA ASP A 175 -11.62 -4.63 -4.33
C ASP A 175 -10.79 -5.36 -5.40
N GLU A 176 -9.49 -5.15 -5.43
CA GLU A 176 -8.60 -5.87 -6.35
C GLU A 176 -8.50 -7.36 -6.01
N MET A 177 -8.45 -7.72 -4.73
CA MET A 177 -8.48 -9.13 -4.32
C MET A 177 -9.76 -9.83 -4.79
N LEU A 178 -10.90 -9.17 -4.71
CA LEU A 178 -12.17 -9.72 -5.21
C LEU A 178 -12.17 -9.88 -6.73
N LYS A 179 -11.67 -8.91 -7.47
CA LYS A 179 -11.54 -8.99 -8.94
C LYS A 179 -10.63 -10.14 -9.39
N MET A 180 -9.62 -10.47 -8.59
CA MET A 180 -8.70 -11.57 -8.85
C MET A 180 -9.24 -12.94 -8.40
N GLY A 181 -10.44 -13.01 -7.87
CA GLY A 181 -11.10 -14.25 -7.46
C GLY A 181 -10.75 -14.73 -6.06
N PHE A 182 -10.18 -13.90 -5.19
CA PHE A 182 -9.79 -14.25 -3.83
C PHE A 182 -10.88 -14.05 -2.78
N ALA A 183 -12.13 -13.81 -3.19
CA ALA A 183 -13.22 -13.54 -2.26
C ALA A 183 -13.42 -14.64 -1.20
N GLU A 184 -13.44 -15.89 -1.63
CA GLU A 184 -13.61 -17.05 -0.74
C GLU A 184 -12.43 -17.21 0.21
N ASP A 185 -11.20 -17.08 -0.28
CA ASP A 185 -9.99 -17.17 0.53
C ASP A 185 -9.96 -16.07 1.60
N VAL A 186 -10.29 -14.84 1.23
CA VAL A 186 -10.36 -13.70 2.16
C VAL A 186 -11.39 -13.95 3.25
N GLU A 187 -12.59 -14.39 2.89
CA GLU A 187 -13.65 -14.66 3.87
C GLU A 187 -13.29 -15.82 4.79
N THR A 188 -12.67 -16.88 4.29
CA THR A 188 -12.19 -18.00 5.10
C THR A 188 -11.17 -17.53 6.12
N ILE A 189 -10.20 -16.72 5.72
CA ILE A 189 -9.20 -16.16 6.63
C ILE A 189 -9.85 -15.26 7.69
N LEU A 190 -10.80 -14.41 7.31
CA LEU A 190 -11.53 -13.58 8.25
C LEU A 190 -12.32 -14.41 9.27
N ALA A 191 -12.95 -15.50 8.85
CA ALA A 191 -13.76 -16.37 9.70
C ALA A 191 -12.90 -17.23 10.65
N ASP A 192 -11.74 -17.71 10.21
CA ASP A 192 -10.91 -18.67 10.92
C ASP A 192 -9.88 -18.02 11.87
N THR A 193 -9.80 -16.71 11.88
CA THR A 193 -8.94 -15.94 12.80
C THR A 193 -9.72 -15.47 14.02
N PRO A 194 -9.06 -15.07 15.14
CA PRO A 194 -9.74 -14.71 16.38
C PRO A 194 -10.86 -13.67 16.16
N ALA A 195 -11.99 -13.88 16.84
CA ALA A 195 -13.16 -13.01 16.71
C ALA A 195 -12.95 -11.61 17.27
N ASP A 196 -12.04 -11.46 18.22
CA ASP A 196 -11.67 -10.20 18.88
C ASP A 196 -10.55 -9.43 18.18
N LYS A 197 -10.03 -9.96 17.06
CA LYS A 197 -9.05 -9.23 16.26
C LYS A 197 -9.60 -7.91 15.77
N GLN A 198 -8.72 -6.93 15.64
CA GLN A 198 -9.03 -5.67 14.97
C GLN A 198 -8.85 -5.82 13.46
N VAL A 199 -9.82 -5.35 12.69
CA VAL A 199 -9.81 -5.44 11.22
C VAL A 199 -9.80 -4.06 10.61
N ALA A 200 -8.90 -3.84 9.66
CA ALA A 200 -8.87 -2.66 8.81
C ALA A 200 -8.99 -3.09 7.34
N LEU A 201 -9.97 -2.54 6.64
CA LEU A 201 -10.22 -2.81 5.24
C LEU A 201 -9.99 -1.54 4.42
N PHE A 202 -9.09 -1.62 3.45
CA PHE A 202 -8.80 -0.52 2.52
C PHE A 202 -9.16 -0.93 1.09
N SER A 203 -9.89 -0.05 0.42
CA SER A 203 -10.37 -0.27 -0.94
C SER A 203 -10.48 1.06 -1.67
N ALA A 204 -10.26 1.05 -2.98
CA ALA A 204 -10.47 2.23 -3.82
C ALA A 204 -11.97 2.42 -4.14
N THR A 205 -12.73 1.33 -4.16
CA THR A 205 -14.16 1.28 -4.47
C THR A 205 -14.94 0.52 -3.39
N MET A 206 -16.26 0.72 -3.35
CA MET A 206 -17.13 0.04 -2.39
C MET A 206 -18.26 -0.71 -3.12
N PRO A 207 -17.97 -1.78 -3.86
CA PRO A 207 -18.99 -2.62 -4.46
C PRO A 207 -19.80 -3.37 -3.38
N ALA A 208 -20.96 -3.88 -3.75
CA ALA A 208 -21.87 -4.58 -2.83
C ALA A 208 -21.18 -5.72 -2.06
N GLN A 209 -20.27 -6.44 -2.68
CA GLN A 209 -19.54 -7.53 -2.05
C GLN A 209 -18.59 -7.05 -0.94
N ILE A 210 -17.93 -5.91 -1.12
CA ILE A 210 -17.10 -5.30 -0.07
C ILE A 210 -17.98 -4.82 1.10
N ARG A 211 -19.15 -4.21 0.81
CA ARG A 211 -20.11 -3.83 1.86
C ARG A 211 -20.57 -5.03 2.66
N ARG A 212 -20.85 -6.15 2.00
CA ARG A 212 -21.26 -7.40 2.66
C ARG A 212 -20.15 -7.94 3.57
N ILE A 213 -18.91 -7.98 3.09
CA ILE A 213 -17.74 -8.43 3.89
C ILE A 213 -17.54 -7.51 5.09
N SER A 214 -17.58 -6.21 4.88
CA SER A 214 -17.47 -5.23 5.96
C SER A 214 -18.58 -5.43 7.01
N GLY A 215 -19.83 -5.57 6.60
CA GLY A 215 -20.94 -5.77 7.51
C GLY A 215 -20.90 -7.09 8.28
N LYS A 216 -20.32 -8.15 7.69
CA LYS A 216 -20.25 -9.47 8.30
C LYS A 216 -19.06 -9.65 9.25
N TYR A 217 -17.88 -9.11 8.92
CA TYR A 217 -16.63 -9.42 9.60
C TYR A 217 -16.03 -8.27 10.40
N LEU A 218 -16.40 -7.01 10.11
CA LEU A 218 -15.96 -5.86 10.87
C LEU A 218 -16.98 -5.50 11.93
N ASN A 219 -16.50 -5.09 13.10
CA ASN A 219 -17.33 -4.73 14.24
C ASN A 219 -17.42 -3.21 14.34
N ASP A 220 -18.60 -2.65 14.02
CA ASP A 220 -18.89 -1.21 14.04
C ASP A 220 -17.73 -0.37 13.49
N PRO A 221 -17.34 -0.56 12.23
CA PRO A 221 -16.16 0.09 11.68
C PRO A 221 -16.34 1.59 11.54
N GLU A 222 -15.29 2.34 11.78
CA GLU A 222 -15.22 3.73 11.37
C GLU A 222 -14.99 3.81 9.86
N GLU A 223 -15.90 4.47 9.14
CA GLU A 223 -15.77 4.70 7.70
C GLU A 223 -14.99 5.99 7.44
N ILE A 224 -13.87 5.86 6.74
CA ILE A 224 -13.01 6.99 6.38
C ILE A 224 -12.97 7.09 4.86
N ILE A 225 -13.45 8.20 4.33
CA ILE A 225 -13.52 8.47 2.90
C ILE A 225 -12.60 9.61 2.55
N VAL A 226 -11.56 9.32 1.78
CA VAL A 226 -10.70 10.36 1.19
C VAL A 226 -11.20 10.64 -0.22
N LYS A 227 -11.85 11.79 -0.38
CA LYS A 227 -12.31 12.28 -1.68
C LYS A 227 -11.13 12.88 -2.43
N ASN A 228 -10.63 12.21 -3.44
CA ASN A 228 -9.78 12.85 -4.43
C ASN A 228 -10.68 13.65 -5.39
N LYS A 229 -10.42 14.93 -5.52
CA LYS A 229 -11.12 15.81 -6.48
C LYS A 229 -10.87 15.41 -7.94
N THR A 230 -9.85 14.57 -8.19
CA THR A 230 -9.48 14.06 -9.52
C THR A 230 -9.17 12.58 -9.44
N THR A 231 -9.56 11.82 -10.47
CA THR A 231 -9.25 10.39 -10.62
C THR A 231 -7.75 10.13 -10.87
N THR A 232 -6.97 11.18 -11.07
CA THR A 232 -5.53 11.12 -11.32
C THR A 232 -4.80 11.96 -10.28
N SER A 233 -3.63 11.50 -9.82
CA SER A 233 -2.75 12.28 -8.95
C SER A 233 -2.47 13.66 -9.54
N VAL A 234 -2.43 14.70 -8.72
CA VAL A 234 -2.05 16.06 -9.14
C VAL A 234 -0.68 16.14 -9.82
N ASN A 235 0.17 15.16 -9.58
CA ASN A 235 1.51 15.04 -10.17
C ASN A 235 1.52 14.21 -11.46
N THR A 236 0.36 13.79 -11.98
CA THR A 236 0.26 12.97 -13.19
C THR A 236 -0.30 13.77 -14.34
N THR A 237 0.48 13.91 -15.40
CA THR A 237 0.03 14.50 -16.67
C THR A 237 -0.39 13.39 -17.62
N GLN A 238 -1.61 13.44 -18.12
CA GLN A 238 -2.13 12.48 -19.09
C GLN A 238 -2.09 13.04 -20.49
N ARG A 239 -1.58 12.24 -21.43
CA ARG A 239 -1.56 12.56 -22.85
C ARG A 239 -2.00 11.32 -23.65
N TYR A 240 -2.57 11.50 -24.80
CA TYR A 240 -2.89 10.41 -25.71
C TYR A 240 -2.45 10.75 -27.13
N LEU A 241 -2.14 9.73 -27.91
CA LEU A 241 -1.74 9.86 -29.30
C LEU A 241 -2.58 8.90 -30.15
N LEU A 242 -3.22 9.45 -31.18
CA LEU A 242 -3.97 8.64 -32.17
C LEU A 242 -3.01 8.14 -33.22
N VAL A 243 -2.77 6.84 -33.22
CA VAL A 243 -1.89 6.17 -34.19
C VAL A 243 -2.51 4.86 -34.69
N SER A 244 -2.20 4.47 -35.91
CA SER A 244 -2.55 3.14 -36.40
C SER A 244 -1.70 2.06 -35.71
N TYR A 245 -2.20 0.83 -35.65
CA TYR A 245 -1.48 -0.28 -35.00
C TYR A 245 -0.04 -0.46 -35.54
N PRO A 246 0.23 -0.45 -36.87
CA PRO A 246 1.59 -0.58 -37.39
C PRO A 246 2.54 0.55 -36.96
N GLN A 247 2.02 1.72 -36.63
CA GLN A 247 2.81 2.90 -36.28
C GLN A 247 3.09 3.00 -34.78
N LYS A 248 2.50 2.12 -33.93
CA LYS A 248 2.62 2.23 -32.48
C LYS A 248 4.05 2.19 -31.97
N VAL A 249 4.88 1.27 -32.48
CA VAL A 249 6.28 1.13 -32.04
C VAL A 249 7.11 2.33 -32.46
N ASP A 250 6.91 2.85 -33.66
CA ASP A 250 7.61 4.04 -34.14
C ASP A 250 7.20 5.28 -33.32
N ALA A 251 5.92 5.43 -33.05
CA ALA A 251 5.41 6.51 -32.21
C ALA A 251 6.00 6.43 -30.76
N LEU A 252 6.05 5.23 -30.17
CA LEU A 252 6.69 5.01 -28.89
C LEU A 252 8.18 5.37 -28.91
N THR A 253 8.90 4.96 -29.95
CA THR A 253 10.33 5.29 -30.10
C THR A 253 10.54 6.80 -30.16
N ARG A 254 9.66 7.53 -30.87
CA ARG A 254 9.71 9.00 -30.91
C ARG A 254 9.46 9.64 -29.55
N ILE A 255 8.53 9.09 -28.77
CA ILE A 255 8.29 9.55 -27.40
C ILE A 255 9.54 9.34 -26.55
N LEU A 256 10.17 8.16 -26.61
CA LEU A 256 11.38 7.84 -25.88
C LEU A 256 12.57 8.76 -26.23
N GLU A 257 12.65 9.22 -27.49
CA GLU A 257 13.69 10.14 -27.94
C GLU A 257 13.54 11.58 -27.41
N VAL A 258 12.30 12.01 -27.15
CA VAL A 258 12.01 13.42 -26.78
C VAL A 258 11.72 13.61 -25.31
N GLU A 259 11.18 12.60 -24.62
CA GLU A 259 10.83 12.71 -23.21
C GLU A 259 12.05 12.47 -22.32
N ASN A 260 12.18 13.33 -21.31
CA ASN A 260 13.16 13.13 -20.27
C ASN A 260 12.54 12.28 -19.17
N PHE A 261 13.00 11.04 -18.98
CA PHE A 261 12.46 10.11 -17.98
C PHE A 261 13.58 9.33 -17.28
N GLU A 262 13.35 8.97 -16.03
CA GLU A 262 14.27 8.15 -15.24
C GLU A 262 14.00 6.66 -15.40
N GLY A 263 12.77 6.30 -15.74
CA GLY A 263 12.34 4.94 -16.02
C GLY A 263 10.94 4.95 -16.62
N MET A 264 10.65 3.97 -17.49
CA MET A 264 9.36 3.86 -18.16
C MET A 264 8.76 2.46 -18.01
N ILE A 265 7.47 2.39 -17.73
CA ILE A 265 6.69 1.15 -17.72
C ILE A 265 5.68 1.21 -18.85
N ILE A 266 5.69 0.19 -19.71
CA ILE A 266 4.81 0.11 -20.87
C ILE A 266 3.89 -1.09 -20.70
N PHE A 267 2.58 -0.83 -20.64
CA PHE A 267 1.56 -1.88 -20.59
C PHE A 267 1.10 -2.27 -21.98
N VAL A 268 1.07 -3.57 -22.26
CA VAL A 268 0.57 -4.14 -23.51
C VAL A 268 -0.49 -5.21 -23.23
N ARG A 269 -1.25 -5.57 -24.25
CA ARG A 269 -2.43 -6.42 -24.10
C ARG A 269 -2.11 -7.88 -23.84
N THR A 270 -1.07 -8.43 -24.46
CA THR A 270 -0.76 -9.86 -24.41
C THR A 270 0.67 -10.13 -23.96
N LYS A 271 0.92 -11.35 -23.45
CA LYS A 271 2.25 -11.81 -23.04
C LYS A 271 3.24 -11.75 -24.22
N ASN A 272 2.81 -12.20 -25.40
CA ASN A 272 3.65 -12.19 -26.60
C ASN A 272 4.06 -10.77 -27.01
N GLU A 273 3.16 -9.80 -26.87
CA GLU A 273 3.49 -8.40 -27.13
C GLU A 273 4.55 -7.85 -26.15
N THR A 274 4.60 -8.32 -24.91
CA THR A 274 5.66 -7.88 -23.97
C THR A 274 7.04 -8.28 -24.48
N GLU A 275 7.20 -9.51 -24.91
CA GLU A 275 8.48 -10.02 -25.44
C GLU A 275 8.85 -9.34 -26.77
N THR A 276 7.92 -9.28 -27.71
CA THR A 276 8.13 -8.64 -29.01
C THR A 276 8.50 -7.17 -28.89
N LEU A 277 7.82 -6.44 -28.00
CA LEU A 277 8.12 -5.02 -27.78
C LEU A 277 9.49 -4.84 -27.12
N ALA A 278 9.82 -5.65 -26.10
CA ALA A 278 11.12 -5.59 -25.45
C ALA A 278 12.27 -5.86 -26.43
N GLU A 279 12.12 -6.85 -27.33
CA GLU A 279 13.09 -7.12 -28.40
C GLU A 279 13.27 -5.94 -29.36
N LYS A 280 12.16 -5.34 -29.81
CA LYS A 280 12.20 -4.18 -30.69
C LYS A 280 12.85 -2.96 -30.06
N LEU A 281 12.61 -2.72 -28.76
CA LEU A 281 13.24 -1.63 -28.04
C LEU A 281 14.73 -1.88 -27.84
N ARG A 282 15.13 -3.09 -27.49
CA ARG A 282 16.56 -3.47 -27.40
C ARG A 282 17.27 -3.30 -28.74
N ALA A 283 16.64 -3.69 -29.85
CA ALA A 283 17.18 -3.48 -31.19
C ALA A 283 17.36 -2.00 -31.53
N ARG A 284 16.63 -1.11 -30.88
CA ARG A 284 16.75 0.34 -31.04
C ARG A 284 17.67 1.00 -29.99
N GLY A 285 18.37 0.22 -29.18
CA GLY A 285 19.39 0.71 -28.24
C GLY A 285 18.89 1.01 -26.83
N TYR A 286 17.64 0.68 -26.50
CA TYR A 286 17.12 0.86 -25.15
C TYR A 286 17.37 -0.38 -24.27
N SER A 287 17.58 -0.16 -23.00
CA SER A 287 17.69 -1.22 -21.99
C SER A 287 16.30 -1.62 -21.53
N ALA A 288 15.69 -2.60 -22.20
CA ALA A 288 14.31 -3.02 -22.00
C ALA A 288 14.20 -4.49 -21.59
N ALA A 289 13.26 -4.80 -20.71
CA ALA A 289 12.95 -6.18 -20.30
C ALA A 289 11.43 -6.37 -20.26
N ALA A 290 10.99 -7.58 -20.63
CA ALA A 290 9.60 -7.97 -20.53
C ALA A 290 9.28 -8.52 -19.11
N ILE A 291 8.09 -8.21 -18.63
CA ILE A 291 7.51 -8.86 -17.43
C ILE A 291 6.13 -9.39 -17.81
N ASN A 292 5.93 -10.69 -17.61
CA ASN A 292 4.64 -11.35 -17.83
C ASN A 292 4.52 -12.59 -16.91
N GLY A 293 3.34 -13.24 -16.95
CA GLY A 293 3.05 -14.38 -16.07
C GLY A 293 3.84 -15.66 -16.35
N ASP A 294 4.51 -15.77 -17.49
CA ASP A 294 5.33 -16.95 -17.84
C ASP A 294 6.76 -16.84 -17.29
N ILE A 295 7.14 -15.65 -16.81
CA ILE A 295 8.46 -15.41 -16.21
C ILE A 295 8.42 -15.78 -14.73
N ALA A 296 9.44 -16.51 -14.26
CA ALA A 296 9.58 -16.91 -12.86
C ALA A 296 9.57 -15.67 -11.93
N GLN A 297 8.97 -15.81 -10.75
CA GLN A 297 8.81 -14.72 -9.80
C GLN A 297 10.13 -14.05 -9.41
N VAL A 298 11.17 -14.83 -9.13
CA VAL A 298 12.51 -14.33 -8.80
C VAL A 298 13.05 -13.44 -9.92
N GLN A 299 12.83 -13.83 -11.18
CA GLN A 299 13.27 -13.04 -12.32
C GLN A 299 12.45 -11.75 -12.46
N ARG A 300 11.13 -11.79 -12.19
CA ARG A 300 10.30 -10.58 -12.19
C ARG A 300 10.74 -9.58 -11.12
N GLU A 301 11.02 -10.05 -9.92
CA GLU A 301 11.55 -9.22 -8.82
C GLU A 301 12.89 -8.59 -9.18
N ARG A 302 13.78 -9.37 -9.81
CA ARG A 302 15.06 -8.88 -10.30
C ARG A 302 14.90 -7.77 -11.34
N THR A 303 13.97 -7.95 -12.28
CA THR A 303 13.69 -6.96 -13.34
C THR A 303 13.16 -5.65 -12.75
N VAL A 304 12.23 -5.73 -11.80
CA VAL A 304 11.74 -4.54 -11.07
C VAL A 304 12.87 -3.84 -10.32
N GLY A 305 13.74 -4.61 -9.66
CA GLY A 305 14.92 -4.07 -8.99
C GLY A 305 15.88 -3.37 -9.95
N GLN A 306 16.07 -3.90 -11.14
CA GLN A 306 16.90 -3.28 -12.19
C GLN A 306 16.32 -1.95 -12.68
N LEU A 307 15.00 -1.85 -12.86
CA LEU A 307 14.33 -0.59 -13.18
C LEU A 307 14.53 0.46 -12.08
N LYS A 308 14.29 0.07 -10.82
CA LYS A 308 14.47 0.96 -9.68
C LYS A 308 15.91 1.46 -9.50
N SER A 309 16.89 0.66 -9.89
CA SER A 309 18.33 1.01 -9.78
C SER A 309 18.87 1.71 -11.02
N GLY A 310 18.03 2.02 -12.02
CA GLY A 310 18.44 2.68 -13.25
C GLY A 310 19.25 1.82 -14.23
N LYS A 311 19.18 0.49 -14.10
CA LYS A 311 19.79 -0.45 -15.04
C LYS A 311 18.91 -0.80 -16.23
N LEU A 312 17.65 -0.44 -16.17
CA LEU A 312 16.68 -0.48 -17.27
C LEU A 312 16.15 0.92 -17.53
N ASP A 313 15.82 1.22 -18.78
CA ASP A 313 15.17 2.46 -19.21
C ASP A 313 13.62 2.35 -19.05
#